data_cf538e3fcf6f5b866b2d669784a9bd9d
#
_entry.id   cf538e3fcf6f5b866b2d669784a9bd9d
#
_cell.length_a   1.000
_cell.length_b   1.000
_cell.length_c   1.000
_cell.angle_alpha   90.00
_cell.angle_beta   90.00
_cell.angle_gamma   90.00
#
_symmetry.space_group_name_H-M   'P 1'
#
loop_
_entity.id
_entity.type
_entity.pdbx_description
1 polymer ?
#
loop_
_entity_poly.entity_id
_entity_poly.type
_entity_poly.pdbx_seq_one_letter_code
_entity_poly.pdbx_strand_id
1 'polypeptide(L)'
;DGNRRREQRNARIEIDNARLRTEQLELSLEADFSNFWQAYRNNVELLKLEEENLVAANENYEIAMERYLLGDLSGIEMREAQKSLLDAEERILSAQYNTKLCEISLLQISGGILHYLD
;
A
#
# COMPACT_ATOMS: atom_id res chain seq x y z
N ASP A 1 20.83 -2.53 -54.94
CA ASP A 1 21.32 -3.25 -53.87
C ASP A 1 21.78 -2.50 -52.61
N GLY A 2 22.25 -1.28 -52.69
CA GLY A 2 22.51 -0.42 -51.56
C GLY A 2 21.24 -0.10 -50.76
N ASN A 3 20.10 0.07 -51.43
CA ASN A 3 18.81 0.31 -50.82
C ASN A 3 18.31 -0.92 -50.04
N ARG A 4 18.52 -2.11 -50.61
CA ARG A 4 18.10 -3.37 -49.97
C ARG A 4 18.87 -3.64 -48.69
N ARG A 5 20.19 -3.38 -48.70
CA ARG A 5 21.01 -3.49 -47.49
C ARG A 5 20.62 -2.46 -46.42
N ARG A 6 20.28 -1.26 -46.85
CA ARG A 6 19.83 -0.19 -45.95
C ARG A 6 18.49 -0.55 -45.31
N GLU A 7 17.54 -1.08 -46.09
CA GLU A 7 16.25 -1.53 -45.60
C GLU A 7 16.39 -2.68 -44.60
N GLN A 8 17.25 -3.65 -44.88
CA GLN A 8 17.55 -4.76 -43.99
C GLN A 8 18.20 -4.27 -42.70
N ARG A 9 19.09 -3.31 -42.77
CA ARG A 9 19.73 -2.71 -41.59
C ARG A 9 18.71 -1.95 -40.76
N ASN A 10 17.85 -1.15 -41.41
CA ASN A 10 16.79 -0.40 -40.72
C ASN A 10 15.79 -1.33 -40.04
N ALA A 11 15.39 -2.41 -40.70
CA ALA A 11 14.51 -3.42 -40.14
C ALA A 11 15.12 -4.07 -38.88
N ARG A 12 16.44 -4.40 -38.95
CA ARG A 12 17.17 -4.96 -37.80
C ARG A 12 17.24 -3.98 -36.62
N ILE A 13 17.49 -2.71 -36.91
CA ILE A 13 17.49 -1.65 -35.88
C ILE A 13 16.11 -1.52 -35.25
N GLU A 14 15.04 -1.57 -36.02
CA GLU A 14 13.67 -1.51 -35.50
C GLU A 14 13.35 -2.70 -34.59
N ILE A 15 13.79 -3.90 -34.94
CA ILE A 15 13.63 -5.10 -34.11
C ILE A 15 14.41 -4.96 -32.82
N ASP A 16 15.64 -4.47 -32.86
CA ASP A 16 16.47 -4.27 -31.67
C ASP A 16 15.86 -3.20 -30.77
N ASN A 17 15.33 -2.11 -31.34
CA ASN A 17 14.66 -1.06 -30.57
C ASN A 17 13.38 -1.57 -29.92
N ALA A 18 12.60 -2.41 -30.61
CA ALA A 18 11.40 -3.04 -30.07
C ALA A 18 11.74 -3.97 -28.91
N ARG A 19 12.83 -4.74 -29.04
CA ARG A 19 13.33 -5.63 -27.99
C ARG A 19 13.75 -4.84 -26.75
N LEU A 20 14.48 -3.73 -26.94
CA LEU A 20 14.89 -2.86 -25.86
C LEU A 20 13.70 -2.25 -25.12
N ARG A 21 12.68 -1.81 -25.85
CA ARG A 21 11.45 -1.29 -25.26
C ARG A 21 10.73 -2.33 -24.43
N THR A 22 10.67 -3.57 -24.91
CA THR A 22 10.10 -4.70 -24.18
C THR A 22 10.86 -4.98 -22.89
N GLU A 23 12.20 -5.02 -22.96
CA GLU A 23 13.05 -5.22 -21.78
C GLU A 23 12.85 -4.10 -20.76
N GLN A 24 12.75 -2.84 -21.20
CA GLN A 24 12.49 -1.70 -20.33
C GLN A 24 11.12 -1.81 -19.66
N LEU A 25 10.10 -2.24 -20.40
CA LEU A 25 8.76 -2.45 -19.86
C LEU A 25 8.76 -3.55 -18.79
N GLU A 26 9.42 -4.68 -19.07
CA GLU A 26 9.56 -5.77 -18.11
C GLU A 26 10.24 -5.33 -16.82
N LEU A 27 11.34 -4.58 -16.92
CA LEU A 27 12.04 -4.03 -15.76
C LEU A 27 11.17 -3.07 -14.97
N SER A 28 10.41 -2.22 -15.67
CA SER A 28 9.47 -1.29 -15.04
C SER A 28 8.36 -2.01 -14.28
N LEU A 29 7.78 -3.06 -14.87
CA LEU A 29 6.75 -3.88 -14.23
C LEU A 29 7.29 -4.61 -13.00
N GLU A 30 8.51 -5.16 -13.08
CA GLU A 30 9.16 -5.81 -11.95
C GLU A 30 9.41 -4.82 -10.81
N ALA A 31 9.89 -3.61 -11.13
CA ALA A 31 10.13 -2.56 -10.14
C ALA A 31 8.81 -2.12 -9.47
N ASP A 32 7.77 -1.91 -10.25
CA ASP A 32 6.45 -1.54 -9.75
C ASP A 32 5.87 -2.63 -8.85
N PHE A 33 5.97 -3.89 -9.26
CA PHE A 33 5.52 -5.02 -8.44
C PHE A 33 6.27 -5.06 -7.11
N SER A 34 7.60 -4.93 -7.15
CA SER A 34 8.43 -4.94 -5.94
C SER A 34 8.04 -3.81 -4.99
N ASN A 35 7.81 -2.61 -5.51
CA ASN A 35 7.41 -1.45 -4.74
C ASN A 35 6.03 -1.64 -4.09
N PHE A 36 5.06 -2.14 -4.83
CA PHE A 36 3.72 -2.41 -4.30
C PHE A 36 3.72 -3.55 -3.30
N TRP A 37 4.53 -4.57 -3.54
CA TRP A 37 4.68 -5.68 -2.59
C TRP A 37 5.24 -5.19 -1.27
N GLN A 38 6.29 -4.37 -1.31
CA GLN A 38 6.88 -3.79 -0.11
C GLN A 38 5.89 -2.89 0.62
N ALA A 39 5.16 -2.05 -0.11
CA ALA A 39 4.11 -1.19 0.45
C ALA A 39 3.00 -2.03 1.11
N TYR A 40 2.57 -3.10 0.47
CA TYR A 40 1.58 -4.02 1.02
C TYR A 40 2.06 -4.62 2.36
N ARG A 41 3.26 -5.14 2.39
CA ARG A 41 3.84 -5.72 3.62
C ARG A 41 3.92 -4.70 4.74
N ASN A 42 4.37 -3.48 4.43
CA ASN A 42 4.47 -2.41 5.41
C ASN A 42 3.08 -2.03 5.95
N ASN A 43 2.08 -1.96 5.08
CA ASN A 43 0.71 -1.64 5.50
C ASN A 43 0.06 -2.76 6.31
N VAL A 44 0.35 -4.02 6.01
CA VAL A 44 -0.13 -5.16 6.82
C VAL A 44 0.45 -5.09 8.24
N GLU A 45 1.74 -4.77 8.38
CA GLU A 45 2.37 -4.62 9.68
C GLU A 45 1.81 -3.42 10.44
N LEU A 46 1.59 -2.29 9.75
CA LEU A 46 0.98 -1.12 10.33
C LEU A 46 -0.45 -1.42 10.81
N LEU A 47 -1.22 -2.16 10.02
CA LEU A 47 -2.57 -2.56 10.40
C LEU A 47 -2.58 -3.36 11.70
N LYS A 48 -1.66 -4.32 11.84
CA LYS A 48 -1.51 -5.08 13.09
C LYS A 48 -1.21 -4.18 14.28
N LEU A 49 -0.29 -3.23 14.09
CA LEU A 49 0.06 -2.27 15.13
C LEU A 49 -1.15 -1.40 15.51
N GLU A 50 -1.91 -0.93 14.53
CA GLU A 50 -3.10 -0.12 14.80
C GLU A 50 -4.22 -0.93 15.47
N GLU A 51 -4.34 -2.23 15.17
CA GLU A 51 -5.25 -3.12 15.88
C GLU A 51 -4.90 -3.21 17.37
N GLU A 52 -3.62 -3.38 17.68
CA GLU A 52 -3.13 -3.40 19.06
C GLU A 52 -3.36 -2.05 19.76
N ASN A 53 -3.08 -0.96 19.06
CA ASN A 53 -3.30 0.39 19.58
C ASN A 53 -4.79 0.66 19.88
N LEU A 54 -5.68 0.16 19.01
CA LEU A 54 -7.12 0.31 19.24
C LEU A 54 -7.57 -0.45 20.48
N VAL A 55 -7.09 -1.66 20.70
CA VAL A 55 -7.38 -2.44 21.91
C VAL A 55 -6.94 -1.66 23.14
N ALA A 56 -5.71 -1.13 23.14
CA ALA A 56 -5.18 -0.34 24.25
C ALA A 56 -6.00 0.94 24.49
N ALA A 57 -6.39 1.64 23.40
CA ALA A 57 -7.20 2.86 23.52
C ALA A 57 -8.60 2.57 24.09
N ASN A 58 -9.22 1.45 23.71
CA ASN A 58 -10.50 1.02 24.27
C ASN A 58 -10.38 0.71 25.76
N GLU A 59 -9.36 -0.02 26.17
CA GLU A 59 -9.12 -0.34 27.57
C GLU A 59 -8.90 0.93 28.39
N ASN A 60 -8.08 1.85 27.89
CA ASN A 60 -7.83 3.13 28.53
C ASN A 60 -9.09 3.97 28.65
N TYR A 61 -9.92 3.97 27.62
CA TYR A 61 -11.21 4.67 27.64
C TYR A 61 -12.15 4.10 28.70
N GLU A 62 -12.26 2.77 28.77
CA GLU A 62 -13.11 2.10 29.78
C GLU A 62 -12.67 2.44 31.22
N ILE A 63 -11.35 2.39 31.47
CA ILE A 63 -10.78 2.77 32.77
C ILE A 63 -11.07 4.25 33.08
N ALA A 64 -10.87 5.12 32.09
CA ALA A 64 -11.14 6.56 32.26
C ALA A 64 -12.62 6.81 32.58
N MET A 65 -13.52 6.10 31.89
CA MET A 65 -14.96 6.22 32.13
C MET A 65 -15.33 5.81 33.57
N GLU A 66 -14.81 4.68 34.03
CA GLU A 66 -15.04 4.22 35.43
C GLU A 66 -14.55 5.24 36.43
N ARG A 67 -13.36 5.77 36.27
CA ARG A 67 -12.77 6.79 37.14
C ARG A 67 -13.55 8.09 37.10
N TYR A 68 -14.01 8.49 35.94
CA TYR A 68 -14.82 9.69 35.75
C TYR A 68 -16.17 9.57 36.52
N LEU A 69 -16.82 8.42 36.38
CA LEU A 69 -18.10 8.16 37.09
C LEU A 69 -17.93 8.13 38.59
N LEU A 70 -16.75 7.73 39.08
CA LEU A 70 -16.42 7.75 40.52
C LEU A 70 -15.96 9.12 41.01
N GLY A 71 -15.85 10.12 40.13
CA GLY A 71 -15.37 11.45 40.47
C GLY A 71 -13.86 11.56 40.59
N ASP A 72 -13.10 10.55 40.16
CA ASP A 72 -11.65 10.47 40.29
C ASP A 72 -10.91 10.90 39.01
N LEU A 73 -11.62 11.41 38.02
CA LEU A 73 -11.05 11.90 36.77
C LEU A 73 -11.74 13.19 36.36
N SER A 74 -10.96 14.18 35.91
CA SER A 74 -11.51 15.44 35.43
C SER A 74 -12.22 15.29 34.09
N GLY A 75 -13.11 16.22 33.76
CA GLY A 75 -13.77 16.25 32.45
C GLY A 75 -12.81 16.43 31.31
N ILE A 76 -11.70 17.17 31.50
CA ILE A 76 -10.64 17.38 30.48
C ILE A 76 -9.92 16.08 30.24
N GLU A 77 -9.54 15.34 31.28
CA GLU A 77 -8.88 14.05 31.15
C GLU A 77 -9.78 13.01 30.47
N MET A 78 -11.08 13.04 30.76
CA MET A 78 -12.05 12.18 30.08
C MET A 78 -12.15 12.50 28.60
N ARG A 79 -12.16 13.77 28.21
CA ARG A 79 -12.16 14.18 26.80
C ARG A 79 -10.90 13.74 26.08
N GLU A 80 -9.75 13.79 26.75
CA GLU A 80 -8.49 13.30 26.17
C GLU A 80 -8.55 11.80 25.89
N ALA A 81 -9.13 11.03 26.81
CA ALA A 81 -9.32 9.59 26.60
C ALA A 81 -10.28 9.31 25.44
N GLN A 82 -11.35 10.07 25.30
CA GLN A 82 -12.29 9.97 24.17
C GLN A 82 -11.60 10.31 22.84
N LYS A 83 -10.83 11.38 22.82
CA LYS A 83 -10.07 11.79 21.64
C LYS A 83 -9.07 10.73 21.21
N SER A 84 -8.34 10.16 22.17
CA SER A 84 -7.37 9.09 21.89
C SER A 84 -8.04 7.86 21.28
N LEU A 85 -9.23 7.50 21.73
CA LEU A 85 -9.99 6.40 21.14
C LEU A 85 -10.43 6.73 19.72
N LEU A 86 -10.97 7.92 19.47
CA LEU A 86 -11.36 8.35 18.13
C LEU A 86 -10.17 8.38 17.17
N ASP A 87 -9.03 8.89 17.62
CA ASP A 87 -7.80 8.92 16.82
C ASP A 87 -7.35 7.48 16.47
N ALA A 88 -7.44 6.55 17.42
CA ALA A 88 -7.10 5.15 17.16
C ALA A 88 -8.06 4.49 16.16
N GLU A 89 -9.36 4.79 16.25
CA GLU A 89 -10.35 4.32 15.28
C GLU A 89 -10.10 4.87 13.86
N GLU A 90 -9.72 6.13 13.75
CA GLU A 90 -9.36 6.74 12.47
C GLU A 90 -8.11 6.10 11.88
N ARG A 91 -7.09 5.84 12.71
CA ARG A 91 -5.85 5.22 12.25
C ARG A 91 -6.07 3.80 11.72
N ILE A 92 -6.90 3.00 12.40
CA ILE A 92 -7.17 1.64 11.91
C ILE A 92 -7.95 1.66 10.60
N LEU A 93 -8.91 2.57 10.44
CA LEU A 93 -9.65 2.72 9.19
C LEU A 93 -8.71 3.10 8.04
N SER A 94 -7.80 4.05 8.27
CA SER A 94 -6.81 4.44 7.27
C SER A 94 -5.88 3.28 6.91
N ALA A 95 -5.42 2.52 7.91
CA ALA A 95 -4.56 1.37 7.70
C ALA A 95 -5.27 0.26 6.91
N GLN A 96 -6.53 -0.02 7.21
CA GLN A 96 -7.36 -0.98 6.46
C GLN A 96 -7.55 -0.54 5.01
N TYR A 97 -7.87 0.73 4.79
CA TYR A 97 -8.05 1.29 3.45
C TYR A 97 -6.75 1.22 2.64
N ASN A 98 -5.64 1.64 3.22
CA ASN A 98 -4.34 1.64 2.52
C ASN A 98 -3.86 0.22 2.21
N THR A 99 -4.09 -0.73 3.11
CA THR A 99 -3.76 -2.14 2.88
C THR A 99 -4.58 -2.68 1.71
N LYS A 100 -5.86 -2.35 1.65
CA LYS A 100 -6.74 -2.79 0.56
C LYS A 100 -6.34 -2.18 -0.78
N LEU A 101 -5.96 -0.90 -0.80
CA LEU A 101 -5.45 -0.26 -2.01
C LEU A 101 -4.20 -0.95 -2.54
N CYS A 102 -3.27 -1.29 -1.64
CA CYS A 102 -2.05 -2.01 -2.03
C CYS A 102 -2.37 -3.41 -2.57
N GLU A 103 -3.32 -4.13 -1.95
CA GLU A 103 -3.78 -5.42 -2.42
C GLU A 103 -4.35 -5.33 -3.83
N ILE A 104 -5.23 -4.36 -4.08
CA ILE A 104 -5.83 -4.12 -5.39
C ILE A 104 -4.74 -3.79 -6.42
N SER A 105 -3.80 -2.92 -6.07
CA SER A 105 -2.69 -2.55 -6.95
C SER A 105 -1.82 -3.75 -7.33
N LEU A 106 -1.53 -4.63 -6.37
CA LEU A 106 -0.80 -5.87 -6.62
C LEU A 106 -1.56 -6.79 -7.58
N LEU A 107 -2.86 -6.94 -7.39
CA LEU A 107 -3.70 -7.77 -8.26
C LEU A 107 -3.75 -7.22 -9.67
N GLN A 108 -3.84 -5.90 -9.83
CA GLN A 108 -3.83 -5.25 -11.14
C GLN A 108 -2.51 -5.46 -11.88
N ILE A 109 -1.39 -5.28 -11.18
CA ILE A 109 -0.06 -5.48 -11.76
C ILE A 109 0.16 -6.95 -12.11
N SER A 110 -0.25 -7.87 -11.25
CA SER A 110 -0.15 -9.31 -11.49
C SER A 110 -0.98 -9.72 -12.72
N GLY A 111 -2.19 -9.19 -12.85
CA GLY A 111 -3.03 -9.39 -14.03
C GLY A 111 -2.41 -8.82 -15.31
N GLY A 112 -1.82 -7.62 -15.21
CA GLY A 112 -1.10 -6.99 -16.31
C GLY A 112 0.11 -7.79 -16.76
N ILE A 113 0.89 -8.33 -15.83
CA ILE A 113 2.05 -9.18 -16.12
C ILE A 113 1.62 -10.47 -16.81
N LEU A 114 0.59 -11.13 -16.31
CA LEU A 114 0.04 -12.36 -16.90
C LEU A 114 -0.46 -12.12 -18.34
N HIS A 115 -1.16 -11.02 -18.55
CA HIS A 115 -1.64 -10.64 -19.88
C HIS A 115 -0.50 -10.35 -20.85
N TYR A 116 0.58 -9.78 -20.36
CA TYR A 116 1.76 -9.47 -21.16
C TYR A 116 2.51 -10.75 -21.57
N LEU A 117 2.55 -11.76 -20.73
CA LEU A 117 3.24 -13.04 -20.99
C LEU A 117 2.46 -13.95 -21.96
N ASP A 118 1.15 -13.75 -22.08
CA ASP A 118 0.31 -14.46 -23.06
C ASP A 118 0.47 -13.84 -24.47
#